data_41a52747ac9ca5c93cd145210eb93d0a
#
_entry.id   41a52747ac9ca5c93cd145210eb93d0a
#
_cell.length_a   1.000
_cell.length_b   1.000
_cell.length_c   1.000
_cell.angle_alpha   90.00
_cell.angle_beta   90.00
_cell.angle_gamma   90.00
#
_symmetry.space_group_name_H-M   'P 1'
#
loop_
_entity.id
_entity.type
_entity.pdbx_description
1 polymer ?
#
loop_
_entity_poly.entity_id
_entity_poly.type
_entity_poly.pdbx_seq_one_letter_code
_entity_poly.pdbx_strand_id
1 'polypeptide(L)'
;MTRVTGSYAVIKTHDKTVRAFVPAPLPPAAPKLDPSAYLERNRLAEVALARLTGMAGLVASSEWLIYSAVRQEALLTSQLEGTQATLIDVFDEEAGLTVTNADDVEEVTNYLQAFKFVREQLQAPTGLPISLRLLAEAHRILLAGVRGAHALPGSMRTSQNWIGGTRPGNAAFVPPPAERLAEVFGDLERFIHDTRPTLPPLVRIALVHAQFETIHPFLDGNGRIGRLLIAALLEHWQLLPEPLLYLSGYLKARQNDYYRHLSAIRTHGDWEAWVAFFLEGVEASAEQAQRSIVAIAALIAADRKRVLGTGSSTLQALRLFEFLPTMPKLTVDRAQQALEVSYPTARAAVTTLQDIGVLVETTGRARGQSFSYQAYVNLLRA
;
A
#
# COMPACT_ATOMS: atom_id res chain seq x y z
N MET A 1 34.10 10.19 -9.90
CA MET A 1 33.30 10.87 -10.96
C MET A 1 31.87 10.94 -10.47
N THR A 2 31.22 12.10 -10.58
CA THR A 2 29.81 12.26 -10.21
C THR A 2 28.93 11.59 -11.27
N ARG A 3 27.98 10.75 -10.85
CA ARG A 3 27.07 10.04 -11.77
C ARG A 3 26.15 11.05 -12.47
N VAL A 4 25.92 10.83 -13.76
CA VAL A 4 24.91 11.60 -14.51
C VAL A 4 23.53 11.09 -14.12
N THR A 5 22.78 11.93 -13.42
CA THR A 5 21.44 11.59 -12.92
C THR A 5 20.33 12.03 -13.87
N GLY A 6 20.60 13.02 -14.70
CA GLY A 6 19.67 13.62 -15.63
C GLY A 6 20.17 14.96 -16.16
N SER A 7 19.28 15.72 -16.74
CA SER A 7 19.51 17.05 -17.27
C SER A 7 18.47 18.04 -16.74
N TYR A 8 18.70 19.34 -16.96
CA TYR A 8 17.75 20.38 -16.56
C TYR A 8 17.18 21.05 -17.81
N ALA A 9 15.86 21.04 -17.93
CA ALA A 9 15.13 21.87 -18.88
C ALA A 9 14.81 23.22 -18.23
N VAL A 10 14.98 24.29 -19.01
CA VAL A 10 14.64 25.65 -18.57
C VAL A 10 13.20 25.95 -18.98
N ILE A 11 12.34 26.19 -18.00
CA ILE A 11 10.94 26.57 -18.24
C ILE A 11 10.70 28.00 -17.78
N LYS A 12 9.90 28.75 -18.54
CA LYS A 12 9.45 30.09 -18.17
C LYS A 12 8.08 29.99 -17.51
N THR A 13 8.01 30.37 -16.25
CA THR A 13 6.74 30.57 -15.53
C THR A 13 6.39 32.05 -15.56
N HIS A 14 5.17 32.43 -15.15
CA HIS A 14 4.68 33.82 -15.18
C HIS A 14 5.66 34.82 -14.53
N ASP A 15 6.41 34.38 -13.50
CA ASP A 15 7.27 35.29 -12.69
C ASP A 15 8.77 35.03 -12.79
N LYS A 16 9.20 33.85 -13.21
CA LYS A 16 10.63 33.44 -13.18
C LYS A 16 10.96 32.32 -14.16
N THR A 17 12.23 32.25 -14.49
CA THR A 17 12.83 31.10 -15.14
C THR A 17 13.14 30.04 -14.08
N VAL A 18 12.67 28.80 -14.28
CA VAL A 18 12.84 27.68 -13.36
C VAL A 18 13.52 26.53 -14.10
N ARG A 19 14.34 25.77 -13.39
CA ARG A 19 15.03 24.58 -13.90
C ARG A 19 14.24 23.33 -13.49
N ALA A 20 13.60 22.66 -14.46
CA ALA A 20 12.92 21.39 -14.27
C ALA A 20 13.89 20.24 -14.53
N PHE A 21 13.91 19.26 -13.63
CA PHE A 21 14.82 18.11 -13.75
C PHE A 21 14.21 17.03 -14.65
N VAL A 22 14.97 16.60 -15.65
CA VAL A 22 14.62 15.49 -16.55
C VAL A 22 15.55 14.33 -16.23
N PRO A 23 15.06 13.23 -15.65
CA PRO A 23 15.91 12.12 -15.24
C PRO A 23 16.52 11.39 -16.45
N ALA A 24 17.71 10.84 -16.26
CA ALA A 24 18.31 9.91 -17.22
C ALA A 24 17.54 8.57 -17.21
N PRO A 25 17.53 7.82 -18.34
CA PRO A 25 16.96 6.48 -18.37
C PRO A 25 17.62 5.52 -17.38
N LEU A 26 16.84 4.53 -16.92
CA LEU A 26 17.35 3.42 -16.11
C LEU A 26 17.94 2.29 -16.98
N PRO A 27 18.89 1.49 -16.46
CA PRO A 27 19.54 1.64 -15.14
C PRO A 27 20.61 2.74 -15.16
N PRO A 28 21.05 3.23 -13.97
CA PRO A 28 22.17 4.19 -13.91
C PRO A 28 23.42 3.61 -14.57
N ALA A 29 23.99 4.34 -15.54
CA ALA A 29 24.97 3.76 -16.46
C ALA A 29 26.43 4.26 -16.26
N ALA A 30 26.62 5.47 -15.76
CA ALA A 30 27.94 6.09 -15.69
C ALA A 30 28.17 6.86 -14.38
N PRO A 31 28.76 6.25 -13.35
CA PRO A 31 29.13 4.84 -13.22
C PRO A 31 27.89 3.93 -13.02
N LYS A 32 28.04 2.64 -13.32
CA LYS A 32 27.04 1.61 -12.96
C LYS A 32 26.90 1.51 -11.45
N LEU A 33 25.80 0.90 -10.98
CA LEU A 33 25.62 0.57 -9.58
C LEU A 33 26.75 -0.37 -9.11
N ASP A 34 27.27 -0.11 -7.91
CA ASP A 34 28.24 -1.00 -7.29
C ASP A 34 27.52 -2.18 -6.61
N PRO A 35 27.66 -3.43 -7.12
CA PRO A 35 27.02 -4.59 -6.51
C PRO A 35 27.39 -4.81 -5.05
N SER A 36 28.60 -4.44 -4.63
CA SER A 36 29.07 -4.62 -3.25
C SER A 36 28.21 -3.82 -2.24
N ALA A 37 27.58 -2.74 -2.68
CA ALA A 37 26.76 -1.88 -1.84
C ALA A 37 25.37 -2.47 -1.54
N TYR A 38 24.86 -3.43 -2.34
CA TYR A 38 23.49 -3.89 -2.18
C TYR A 38 23.29 -5.41 -2.22
N LEU A 39 24.22 -6.22 -2.73
CA LEU A 39 24.00 -7.66 -2.93
C LEU A 39 23.63 -8.41 -1.66
N GLU A 40 24.33 -8.15 -0.55
CA GLU A 40 24.02 -8.83 0.72
C GLU A 40 22.66 -8.41 1.27
N ARG A 41 22.33 -7.12 1.23
CA ARG A 41 20.99 -6.65 1.63
C ARG A 41 19.89 -7.20 0.73
N ASN A 42 20.15 -7.30 -0.58
CA ASN A 42 19.22 -7.93 -1.51
C ASN A 42 18.96 -9.40 -1.14
N ARG A 43 20.02 -10.15 -0.84
CA ARG A 43 19.90 -11.54 -0.39
C ARG A 43 19.05 -11.67 0.89
N LEU A 44 19.26 -10.80 1.87
CA LEU A 44 18.49 -10.78 3.12
C LEU A 44 17.01 -10.46 2.87
N ALA A 45 16.73 -9.45 2.05
CA ALA A 45 15.37 -9.07 1.68
C ALA A 45 14.65 -10.21 0.90
N GLU A 46 15.33 -10.86 -0.05
CA GLU A 46 14.77 -12.00 -0.79
C GLU A 46 14.46 -13.19 0.14
N VAL A 47 15.35 -13.50 1.09
CA VAL A 47 15.12 -14.54 2.10
C VAL A 47 13.93 -14.21 3.00
N ALA A 48 13.78 -12.94 3.42
CA ALA A 48 12.66 -12.51 4.24
C ALA A 48 11.34 -12.61 3.48
N LEU A 49 11.30 -12.22 2.19
CA LEU A 49 10.11 -12.39 1.34
C LEU A 49 9.78 -13.86 1.08
N ALA A 50 10.77 -14.70 0.81
CA ALA A 50 10.54 -16.13 0.61
C ALA A 50 9.95 -16.81 1.85
N ARG A 51 10.41 -16.43 3.06
CA ARG A 51 9.82 -16.90 4.32
C ARG A 51 8.39 -16.43 4.48
N LEU A 52 8.10 -15.17 4.17
CA LEU A 52 6.74 -14.61 4.22
C LEU A 52 5.80 -15.35 3.26
N THR A 53 6.22 -15.61 2.03
CA THR A 53 5.47 -16.40 1.04
C THR A 53 5.20 -17.82 1.55
N GLY A 54 6.21 -18.48 2.12
CA GLY A 54 6.06 -19.83 2.69
C GLY A 54 5.05 -19.89 3.84
N MET A 55 5.00 -18.86 4.68
CA MET A 55 4.05 -18.79 5.80
C MET A 55 2.60 -18.62 5.32
N ALA A 56 2.36 -17.86 4.25
CA ALA A 56 1.04 -17.71 3.67
C ALA A 56 0.43 -19.05 3.24
N GLY A 57 1.23 -19.97 2.74
CA GLY A 57 0.81 -21.31 2.35
C GLY A 57 0.49 -22.27 3.51
N LEU A 58 0.86 -21.92 4.75
CA LEU A 58 0.64 -22.76 5.93
C LEU A 58 -0.69 -22.45 6.65
N VAL A 59 -1.34 -21.33 6.37
CA VAL A 59 -2.61 -20.96 6.98
C VAL A 59 -3.79 -21.54 6.18
N ALA A 60 -4.86 -21.92 6.88
CA ALA A 60 -6.03 -22.55 6.27
C ALA A 60 -6.76 -21.65 5.24
N SER A 61 -6.59 -20.34 5.33
CA SER A 61 -7.05 -19.35 4.35
C SER A 61 -6.10 -18.17 4.37
N SER A 62 -5.54 -17.78 3.23
CA SER A 62 -4.75 -16.57 3.09
C SER A 62 -5.61 -15.30 3.02
N GLU A 63 -6.92 -15.44 2.85
CA GLU A 63 -7.85 -14.32 2.62
C GLU A 63 -7.80 -13.28 3.74
N TRP A 64 -7.81 -13.71 5.01
CA TRP A 64 -7.74 -12.81 6.15
C TRP A 64 -6.37 -12.14 6.30
N LEU A 65 -5.28 -12.81 5.85
CA LEU A 65 -3.95 -12.21 5.81
C LEU A 65 -3.89 -11.07 4.80
N ILE A 66 -4.38 -11.35 3.58
CA ILE A 66 -4.45 -10.38 2.48
C ILE A 66 -5.34 -9.20 2.90
N TYR A 67 -6.53 -9.51 3.47
CA TYR A 67 -7.48 -8.51 3.96
C TYR A 67 -6.80 -7.50 4.90
N SER A 68 -6.09 -7.99 5.91
CA SER A 68 -5.43 -7.14 6.90
C SER A 68 -4.22 -6.39 6.34
N ALA A 69 -3.36 -7.07 5.57
CA ALA A 69 -2.15 -6.47 5.02
C ALA A 69 -2.46 -5.32 4.03
N VAL A 70 -3.43 -5.54 3.14
CA VAL A 70 -3.82 -4.53 2.14
C VAL A 70 -4.43 -3.30 2.81
N ARG A 71 -5.21 -3.46 3.90
CA ARG A 71 -5.75 -2.33 4.65
C ARG A 71 -4.69 -1.54 5.41
N GLN A 72 -3.72 -2.24 5.98
CA GLN A 72 -2.57 -1.57 6.61
C GLN A 72 -1.76 -0.77 5.58
N GLU A 73 -1.47 -1.34 4.41
CA GLU A 73 -0.78 -0.62 3.34
C GLU A 73 -1.59 0.60 2.88
N ALA A 74 -2.91 0.44 2.62
CA ALA A 74 -3.79 1.52 2.21
C ALA A 74 -3.84 2.67 3.24
N LEU A 75 -3.92 2.32 4.51
CA LEU A 75 -3.92 3.30 5.60
C LEU A 75 -2.58 4.02 5.70
N LEU A 76 -1.47 3.28 5.76
CA LEU A 76 -0.14 3.84 5.99
C LEU A 76 0.34 4.68 4.79
N THR A 77 0.02 4.26 3.56
CA THR A 77 0.31 5.02 2.35
C THR A 77 -0.48 6.33 2.31
N SER A 78 -1.75 6.34 2.74
CA SER A 78 -2.57 7.55 2.80
C SER A 78 -2.12 8.48 3.92
N GLN A 79 -1.73 7.94 5.06
CA GLN A 79 -1.17 8.72 6.17
C GLN A 79 0.18 9.38 5.83
N LEU A 80 0.99 8.81 4.94
CA LEU A 80 2.19 9.47 4.39
C LEU A 80 1.83 10.74 3.60
N GLU A 81 0.65 10.78 3.00
CA GLU A 81 0.13 11.94 2.26
C GLU A 81 -0.69 12.91 3.15
N GLY A 82 -0.78 12.60 4.45
CA GLY A 82 -1.35 13.51 5.46
C GLY A 82 -2.77 13.20 5.91
N THR A 83 -3.39 12.08 5.51
CA THR A 83 -4.68 11.65 6.07
C THR A 83 -4.54 11.29 7.54
N GLN A 84 -5.62 11.50 8.31
CA GLN A 84 -5.68 11.22 9.75
C GLN A 84 -6.56 10.00 10.07
N ALA A 85 -7.04 9.28 9.05
CA ALA A 85 -7.81 8.06 9.25
C ALA A 85 -7.03 7.03 10.08
N THR A 86 -7.73 6.26 10.88
CA THR A 86 -7.21 5.12 11.63
C THR A 86 -7.75 3.81 11.08
N LEU A 87 -7.13 2.68 11.46
CA LEU A 87 -7.63 1.36 11.08
C LEU A 87 -9.04 1.08 11.64
N ILE A 88 -9.35 1.68 12.80
CA ILE A 88 -10.68 1.58 13.42
C ILE A 88 -11.72 2.30 12.55
N ASP A 89 -11.39 3.50 12.04
CA ASP A 89 -12.31 4.26 11.17
C ASP A 89 -12.61 3.49 9.88
N VAL A 90 -11.62 2.81 9.29
CA VAL A 90 -11.81 1.96 8.12
C VAL A 90 -12.76 0.78 8.45
N PHE A 91 -12.57 0.12 9.59
CA PHE A 91 -13.45 -0.98 10.00
C PHE A 91 -14.85 -0.49 10.40
N ASP A 92 -14.99 0.72 10.95
CA ASP A 92 -16.28 1.34 11.24
C ASP A 92 -17.07 1.61 9.97
N GLU A 93 -16.42 2.19 8.95
CA GLU A 93 -17.03 2.43 7.64
C GLU A 93 -17.47 1.12 6.99
N GLU A 94 -16.61 0.09 6.97
CA GLU A 94 -16.95 -1.24 6.44
C GLU A 94 -18.11 -1.93 7.20
N ALA A 95 -18.26 -1.63 8.50
CA ALA A 95 -19.39 -2.09 9.31
C ALA A 95 -20.66 -1.27 9.07
N GLY A 96 -20.62 -0.21 8.25
CA GLY A 96 -21.73 0.71 8.00
C GLY A 96 -22.00 1.69 9.14
N LEU A 97 -20.99 1.97 9.97
CA LEU A 97 -21.05 2.93 11.06
C LEU A 97 -20.62 4.32 10.59
N THR A 98 -21.10 5.34 11.29
CA THR A 98 -20.68 6.72 11.02
C THR A 98 -19.26 6.94 11.52
N VAL A 99 -18.39 7.45 10.64
CA VAL A 99 -17.01 7.82 10.96
C VAL A 99 -16.83 9.34 11.01
N THR A 100 -15.94 9.81 11.87
CA THR A 100 -15.73 11.26 12.07
C THR A 100 -14.94 11.87 10.91
N ASN A 101 -13.95 11.15 10.37
CA ASN A 101 -13.07 11.60 9.29
C ASN A 101 -13.46 10.91 7.98
N ALA A 102 -14.72 11.08 7.53
CA ALA A 102 -15.26 10.36 6.37
C ALA A 102 -14.43 10.59 5.11
N ASP A 103 -13.99 11.83 4.82
CA ASP A 103 -13.17 12.15 3.65
C ASP A 103 -11.82 11.41 3.67
N ASP A 104 -11.16 11.35 4.82
CA ASP A 104 -9.89 10.64 4.97
C ASP A 104 -10.06 9.12 4.83
N VAL A 105 -11.18 8.57 5.33
CA VAL A 105 -11.52 7.14 5.18
C VAL A 105 -11.86 6.82 3.72
N GLU A 106 -12.56 7.71 3.02
CA GLU A 106 -12.85 7.58 1.59
C GLU A 106 -11.55 7.53 0.76
N GLU A 107 -10.53 8.36 1.10
CA GLU A 107 -9.20 8.26 0.46
C GLU A 107 -8.56 6.88 0.63
N VAL A 108 -8.68 6.26 1.82
CA VAL A 108 -8.17 4.91 2.08
C VAL A 108 -8.98 3.86 1.30
N THR A 109 -10.30 3.98 1.29
CA THR A 109 -11.21 3.08 0.56
C THR A 109 -10.95 3.16 -0.95
N ASN A 110 -10.71 4.35 -1.50
CA ASN A 110 -10.33 4.53 -2.90
C ASN A 110 -8.99 3.87 -3.23
N TYR A 111 -8.01 3.93 -2.33
CA TYR A 111 -6.77 3.19 -2.52
C TYR A 111 -6.99 1.68 -2.56
N LEU A 112 -7.83 1.13 -1.68
CA LEU A 112 -8.20 -0.29 -1.68
C LEU A 112 -8.84 -0.70 -3.02
N GLN A 113 -9.72 0.13 -3.56
CA GLN A 113 -10.36 -0.11 -4.86
C GLN A 113 -9.36 -0.02 -6.02
N ALA A 114 -8.46 0.98 -6.02
CA ALA A 114 -7.41 1.12 -7.01
C ALA A 114 -6.45 -0.08 -6.99
N PHE A 115 -6.06 -0.53 -5.79
CA PHE A 115 -5.24 -1.71 -5.59
C PHE A 115 -5.91 -2.98 -6.11
N LYS A 116 -7.18 -3.19 -5.77
CA LYS A 116 -7.99 -4.31 -6.26
C LYS A 116 -8.05 -4.30 -7.79
N PHE A 117 -8.37 -3.16 -8.40
CA PHE A 117 -8.39 -3.00 -9.86
C PHE A 117 -7.07 -3.41 -10.50
N VAL A 118 -5.94 -2.91 -9.98
CA VAL A 118 -4.62 -3.25 -10.54
C VAL A 118 -4.34 -4.75 -10.47
N ARG A 119 -4.64 -5.40 -9.33
CA ARG A 119 -4.48 -6.86 -9.20
C ARG A 119 -5.34 -7.63 -10.19
N GLU A 120 -6.61 -7.26 -10.33
CA GLU A 120 -7.54 -7.89 -11.29
C GLU A 120 -7.01 -7.78 -12.73
N GLN A 121 -6.45 -6.61 -13.10
CA GLN A 121 -5.83 -6.43 -14.41
C GLN A 121 -4.59 -7.30 -14.61
N LEU A 122 -3.71 -7.39 -13.62
CA LEU A 122 -2.47 -8.17 -13.71
C LEU A 122 -2.72 -9.69 -13.72
N GLN A 123 -3.81 -10.16 -13.10
CA GLN A 123 -4.19 -11.57 -13.04
C GLN A 123 -5.03 -12.01 -14.25
N ALA A 124 -5.69 -11.06 -14.92
CA ALA A 124 -6.52 -11.38 -16.07
C ALA A 124 -5.67 -11.66 -17.32
N PRO A 125 -5.96 -12.76 -18.10
CA PRO A 125 -5.18 -13.09 -19.30
C PRO A 125 -5.14 -11.98 -20.35
N THR A 126 -6.16 -11.13 -20.40
CA THR A 126 -6.30 -10.01 -21.35
C THR A 126 -6.26 -8.67 -20.64
N GLY A 127 -5.80 -8.64 -19.39
CA GLY A 127 -5.71 -7.41 -18.60
C GLY A 127 -4.59 -6.48 -19.05
N LEU A 128 -4.60 -5.28 -18.51
CA LEU A 128 -3.59 -4.28 -18.81
C LEU A 128 -2.24 -4.68 -18.19
N PRO A 129 -1.15 -4.63 -18.94
CA PRO A 129 0.20 -4.77 -18.35
C PRO A 129 0.51 -3.55 -17.48
N ILE A 130 1.57 -3.66 -16.66
CA ILE A 130 2.10 -2.51 -15.92
C ILE A 130 2.53 -1.44 -16.92
N SER A 131 1.78 -0.35 -16.96
CA SER A 131 1.93 0.72 -17.97
C SER A 131 1.34 2.02 -17.43
N LEU A 132 1.63 3.12 -18.10
CA LEU A 132 0.99 4.40 -17.80
C LEU A 132 -0.54 4.30 -17.84
N ARG A 133 -1.09 3.54 -18.78
CA ARG A 133 -2.54 3.34 -18.89
C ARG A 133 -3.11 2.65 -17.66
N LEU A 134 -2.49 1.58 -17.16
CA LEU A 134 -2.91 0.89 -15.93
C LEU A 134 -2.84 1.84 -14.73
N LEU A 135 -1.74 2.57 -14.58
CA LEU A 135 -1.54 3.51 -13.47
C LEU A 135 -2.48 4.72 -13.56
N ALA A 136 -2.80 5.19 -14.75
CA ALA A 136 -3.78 6.26 -14.96
C ALA A 136 -5.19 5.83 -14.55
N GLU A 137 -5.62 4.62 -14.88
CA GLU A 137 -6.92 4.10 -14.42
C GLU A 137 -6.93 3.90 -12.89
N ALA A 138 -5.86 3.37 -12.30
CA ALA A 138 -5.72 3.28 -10.85
C ALA A 138 -5.78 4.67 -10.19
N HIS A 139 -5.12 5.66 -10.77
CA HIS A 139 -5.14 7.06 -10.32
C HIS A 139 -6.55 7.68 -10.41
N ARG A 140 -7.31 7.37 -11.47
CA ARG A 140 -8.69 7.82 -11.61
C ARG A 140 -9.57 7.29 -10.47
N ILE A 141 -9.41 6.02 -10.11
CA ILE A 141 -10.12 5.40 -8.98
C ILE A 141 -9.68 6.04 -7.66
N LEU A 142 -8.37 6.21 -7.48
CA LEU A 142 -7.76 6.76 -6.25
C LEU A 142 -8.30 8.15 -5.89
N LEU A 143 -8.52 9.02 -6.88
CA LEU A 143 -8.95 10.41 -6.65
C LEU A 143 -10.46 10.63 -6.87
N ALA A 144 -11.26 9.58 -7.01
CA ALA A 144 -12.70 9.70 -7.21
C ALA A 144 -13.38 10.29 -5.95
N GLY A 145 -14.01 11.45 -6.07
CA GLY A 145 -14.83 12.05 -5.00
C GLY A 145 -14.07 12.66 -3.81
N VAL A 146 -12.76 12.49 -3.73
CA VAL A 146 -11.95 12.91 -2.56
C VAL A 146 -11.09 14.15 -2.85
N ARG A 147 -10.29 14.57 -1.86
CA ARG A 147 -9.29 15.63 -2.03
C ARG A 147 -8.41 15.31 -3.25
N GLY A 148 -8.25 16.28 -4.15
CA GLY A 148 -7.54 16.08 -5.42
C GLY A 148 -8.43 15.66 -6.59
N ALA A 149 -9.74 15.49 -6.41
CA ALA A 149 -10.68 15.15 -7.50
C ALA A 149 -10.66 16.15 -8.69
N HIS A 150 -10.22 17.37 -8.49
CA HIS A 150 -10.00 18.39 -9.52
C HIS A 150 -8.59 18.32 -10.17
N ALA A 151 -7.71 17.43 -9.71
CA ALA A 151 -6.34 17.28 -10.18
C ALA A 151 -6.21 16.34 -11.41
N LEU A 152 -7.19 16.37 -12.31
CA LEU A 152 -7.25 15.57 -13.54
C LEU A 152 -7.10 14.05 -13.28
N PRO A 153 -8.01 13.41 -12.51
CA PRO A 153 -7.95 11.98 -12.23
C PRO A 153 -7.84 11.15 -13.52
N GLY A 154 -6.89 10.23 -13.57
CA GLY A 154 -6.66 9.37 -14.73
C GLY A 154 -5.87 10.00 -15.88
N SER A 155 -5.37 11.22 -15.74
CA SER A 155 -4.63 11.91 -16.79
C SER A 155 -3.26 12.37 -16.31
N MET A 156 -2.26 12.25 -17.16
CA MET A 156 -0.98 12.93 -16.91
C MET A 156 -1.22 14.45 -16.85
N ARG A 157 -0.45 15.11 -16.00
CA ARG A 157 -0.48 16.57 -15.92
C ARG A 157 -0.07 17.22 -17.24
N THR A 158 -0.77 18.25 -17.57
CA THR A 158 -0.47 19.12 -18.73
C THR A 158 0.20 20.43 -18.34
N SER A 159 0.31 20.67 -17.02
CA SER A 159 0.95 21.83 -16.43
C SER A 159 2.15 21.42 -15.57
N GLN A 160 3.01 22.38 -15.25
CA GLN A 160 4.14 22.17 -14.36
C GLN A 160 3.66 22.07 -12.92
N ASN A 161 4.01 20.97 -12.24
CA ASN A 161 3.90 20.82 -10.80
C ASN A 161 5.28 20.99 -10.12
N TRP A 162 5.30 20.94 -8.80
CA TRP A 162 6.52 21.03 -7.99
C TRP A 162 6.30 20.33 -6.65
N ILE A 163 7.39 19.97 -5.99
CA ILE A 163 7.39 19.34 -4.67
C ILE A 163 8.02 20.29 -3.66
N GLY A 164 7.33 20.52 -2.57
CA GLY A 164 7.73 21.48 -1.54
C GLY A 164 7.65 22.94 -2.01
N GLY A 165 7.60 23.86 -1.05
CA GLY A 165 7.41 25.26 -1.36
C GLY A 165 6.00 25.63 -1.83
N THR A 166 5.80 26.90 -2.19
CA THR A 166 4.48 27.43 -2.59
C THR A 166 4.36 27.67 -4.10
N ARG A 167 5.47 27.58 -4.84
CA ARG A 167 5.57 27.83 -6.29
C ARG A 167 6.84 27.21 -6.86
N PRO A 168 6.94 26.97 -8.17
CA PRO A 168 8.13 26.36 -8.79
C PRO A 168 9.45 27.08 -8.46
N GLY A 169 9.42 28.40 -8.29
CA GLY A 169 10.62 29.21 -8.01
C GLY A 169 11.19 29.08 -6.59
N ASN A 170 10.48 28.47 -5.65
CA ASN A 170 10.94 28.17 -4.28
C ASN A 170 10.70 26.71 -3.89
N ALA A 171 10.47 25.86 -4.88
CA ALA A 171 10.25 24.43 -4.70
C ALA A 171 11.54 23.71 -4.28
N ALA A 172 11.41 22.67 -3.48
CA ALA A 172 12.50 21.77 -3.16
C ALA A 172 12.88 20.91 -4.39
N PHE A 173 11.90 20.61 -5.24
CA PHE A 173 12.11 19.86 -6.48
C PHE A 173 11.09 20.26 -7.55
N VAL A 174 11.55 20.39 -8.80
CA VAL A 174 10.71 20.63 -9.97
C VAL A 174 10.87 19.45 -10.93
N PRO A 175 9.84 18.60 -11.06
CA PRO A 175 9.84 17.44 -11.96
C PRO A 175 9.95 17.83 -13.44
N PRO A 176 10.09 16.86 -14.37
CA PRO A 176 10.17 17.11 -15.80
C PRO A 176 9.04 18.02 -16.33
N PRO A 177 9.29 18.83 -17.36
CA PRO A 177 8.22 19.56 -18.03
C PRO A 177 7.15 18.63 -18.58
N ALA A 178 5.89 19.09 -18.62
CA ALA A 178 4.75 18.27 -19.02
C ALA A 178 4.92 17.63 -20.42
N GLU A 179 5.52 18.38 -21.36
CA GLU A 179 5.82 17.93 -22.72
C GLU A 179 6.86 16.80 -22.82
N ARG A 180 7.65 16.58 -21.73
CA ARG A 180 8.65 15.51 -21.68
C ARG A 180 8.12 14.25 -20.98
N LEU A 181 6.92 14.28 -20.39
CA LEU A 181 6.41 13.17 -19.57
C LEU A 181 6.25 11.87 -20.36
N ALA A 182 5.72 11.95 -21.58
CA ALA A 182 5.52 10.76 -22.42
C ALA A 182 6.84 10.07 -22.75
N GLU A 183 7.90 10.83 -23.01
CA GLU A 183 9.23 10.31 -23.28
C GLU A 183 9.84 9.63 -22.05
N VAL A 184 9.93 10.35 -20.92
CA VAL A 184 10.58 9.81 -19.71
C VAL A 184 9.80 8.67 -19.07
N PHE A 185 8.47 8.66 -19.22
CA PHE A 185 7.66 7.55 -18.76
C PHE A 185 7.79 6.33 -19.67
N GLY A 186 7.87 6.53 -20.99
CA GLY A 186 8.15 5.46 -21.94
C GLY A 186 9.51 4.79 -21.71
N ASP A 187 10.53 5.56 -21.27
CA ASP A 187 11.81 5.00 -20.82
C ASP A 187 11.66 4.13 -19.59
N LEU A 188 10.84 4.54 -18.63
CA LEU A 188 10.53 3.77 -17.43
C LEU A 188 9.79 2.47 -17.77
N GLU A 189 8.79 2.52 -18.65
CA GLU A 189 8.07 1.32 -19.12
C GLU A 189 9.02 0.32 -19.80
N ARG A 190 9.92 0.80 -20.68
CA ARG A 190 10.93 -0.08 -21.30
C ARG A 190 11.82 -0.77 -20.27
N PHE A 191 12.21 -0.06 -19.21
CA PHE A 191 12.98 -0.65 -18.13
C PHE A 191 12.17 -1.70 -17.32
N ILE A 192 10.88 -1.44 -17.05
CA ILE A 192 9.99 -2.39 -16.37
C ILE A 192 9.87 -3.68 -17.19
N HIS A 193 9.69 -3.56 -18.52
CA HIS A 193 9.45 -4.68 -19.42
C HIS A 193 10.74 -5.28 -20.04
N ASP A 194 11.92 -4.89 -19.56
CA ASP A 194 13.16 -5.50 -20.02
C ASP A 194 13.17 -7.01 -19.75
N THR A 195 13.27 -7.79 -20.83
CA THR A 195 13.23 -9.25 -20.79
C THR A 195 14.59 -9.89 -20.47
N ARG A 196 15.66 -9.10 -20.44
CA ARG A 196 17.03 -9.57 -20.14
C ARG A 196 17.68 -8.67 -19.07
N PRO A 197 17.06 -8.56 -17.89
CA PRO A 197 17.56 -7.68 -16.85
C PRO A 197 18.90 -8.16 -16.29
N THR A 198 19.78 -7.23 -16.00
CA THR A 198 21.11 -7.50 -15.40
C THR A 198 21.11 -7.24 -13.89
N LEU A 199 20.05 -6.65 -13.33
CA LEU A 199 19.92 -6.31 -11.93
C LEU A 199 18.91 -7.24 -11.24
N PRO A 200 19.11 -7.54 -9.94
CA PRO A 200 18.14 -8.29 -9.13
C PRO A 200 16.75 -7.63 -9.16
N PRO A 201 15.65 -8.39 -9.10
CA PRO A 201 14.31 -7.84 -9.20
C PRO A 201 13.98 -6.80 -8.13
N LEU A 202 14.35 -7.00 -6.86
CA LEU A 202 14.09 -6.01 -5.79
C LEU A 202 14.87 -4.71 -6.02
N VAL A 203 16.10 -4.80 -6.52
CA VAL A 203 16.88 -3.62 -6.91
C VAL A 203 16.19 -2.87 -8.04
N ARG A 204 15.64 -3.58 -9.04
CA ARG A 204 14.86 -2.96 -10.11
C ARG A 204 13.61 -2.26 -9.58
N ILE A 205 12.88 -2.84 -8.62
CA ILE A 205 11.72 -2.21 -8.00
C ILE A 205 12.13 -0.90 -7.30
N ALA A 206 13.25 -0.92 -6.56
CA ALA A 206 13.76 0.29 -5.93
C ALA A 206 14.04 1.40 -6.95
N LEU A 207 14.69 1.06 -8.07
CA LEU A 207 14.97 2.01 -9.15
C LEU A 207 13.69 2.55 -9.79
N VAL A 208 12.74 1.68 -10.12
CA VAL A 208 11.44 2.04 -10.72
C VAL A 208 10.70 3.02 -9.82
N HIS A 209 10.59 2.72 -8.52
CA HIS A 209 9.89 3.59 -7.58
C HIS A 209 10.53 4.99 -7.51
N ALA A 210 11.86 5.08 -7.34
CA ALA A 210 12.54 6.37 -7.28
C ALA A 210 12.42 7.17 -8.60
N GLN A 211 12.45 6.48 -9.73
CA GLN A 211 12.26 7.10 -11.04
C GLN A 211 10.83 7.60 -11.22
N PHE A 212 9.82 6.82 -10.82
CA PHE A 212 8.42 7.24 -10.84
C PHE A 212 8.20 8.50 -9.99
N GLU A 213 8.73 8.53 -8.75
CA GLU A 213 8.67 9.70 -7.86
C GLU A 213 9.42 10.92 -8.45
N THR A 214 10.43 10.68 -9.26
CA THR A 214 11.16 11.75 -9.95
C THR A 214 10.40 12.28 -11.17
N ILE A 215 9.75 11.41 -11.95
CA ILE A 215 8.92 11.79 -13.10
C ILE A 215 7.68 12.55 -12.63
N HIS A 216 7.05 12.10 -11.57
CA HIS A 216 5.88 12.74 -10.94
C HIS A 216 4.78 13.07 -11.96
N PRO A 217 4.20 12.04 -12.63
CA PRO A 217 3.41 12.24 -13.84
C PRO A 217 2.03 12.87 -13.62
N PHE A 218 1.51 12.86 -12.39
CA PHE A 218 0.18 13.37 -12.05
C PHE A 218 0.27 14.69 -11.29
N LEU A 219 -0.84 15.43 -11.20
CA LEU A 219 -0.91 16.66 -10.42
C LEU A 219 -0.93 16.38 -8.91
N ASP A 220 -1.60 15.30 -8.49
CA ASP A 220 -1.69 14.82 -7.11
C ASP A 220 -1.66 13.29 -7.10
N GLY A 221 -1.55 12.64 -5.93
CA GLY A 221 -1.63 11.17 -5.78
C GLY A 221 -0.42 10.38 -6.25
N ASN A 222 0.67 11.02 -6.69
CA ASN A 222 1.86 10.31 -7.19
C ASN A 222 2.46 9.36 -6.18
N GLY A 223 2.64 9.78 -4.93
CA GLY A 223 3.20 8.93 -3.89
C GLY A 223 2.39 7.66 -3.65
N ARG A 224 1.05 7.77 -3.58
CA ARG A 224 0.16 6.60 -3.42
C ARG A 224 0.25 5.65 -4.61
N ILE A 225 0.25 6.17 -5.85
CA ILE A 225 0.42 5.36 -7.06
C ILE A 225 1.83 4.77 -7.15
N GLY A 226 2.87 5.50 -6.76
CA GLY A 226 4.25 4.99 -6.73
C GLY A 226 4.44 3.82 -5.76
N ARG A 227 3.78 3.86 -4.59
CA ARG A 227 3.80 2.76 -3.61
C ARG A 227 2.90 1.60 -4.04
N LEU A 228 1.77 1.86 -4.67
CA LEU A 228 0.95 0.84 -5.31
C LEU A 228 1.73 0.11 -6.43
N LEU A 229 2.54 0.82 -7.20
CA LEU A 229 3.41 0.23 -8.23
C LEU A 229 4.46 -0.72 -7.63
N ILE A 230 4.99 -0.45 -6.43
CA ILE A 230 5.88 -1.40 -5.73
C ILE A 230 5.16 -2.73 -5.51
N ALA A 231 3.97 -2.70 -4.91
CA ALA A 231 3.18 -3.90 -4.63
C ALA A 231 2.81 -4.66 -5.91
N ALA A 232 2.41 -3.93 -6.96
CA ALA A 232 2.12 -4.49 -8.28
C ALA A 232 3.33 -5.19 -8.91
N LEU A 233 4.54 -4.63 -8.79
CA LEU A 233 5.76 -5.24 -9.31
C LEU A 233 6.20 -6.47 -8.51
N LEU A 234 6.04 -6.46 -7.18
CA LEU A 234 6.32 -7.62 -6.33
C LEU A 234 5.45 -8.82 -6.74
N GLU A 235 4.16 -8.60 -6.99
CA GLU A 235 3.22 -9.63 -7.45
C GLU A 235 3.52 -10.05 -8.91
N HIS A 236 3.66 -9.09 -9.82
CA HIS A 236 3.88 -9.34 -11.25
C HIS A 236 5.18 -10.12 -11.53
N TRP A 237 6.25 -9.83 -10.81
CA TRP A 237 7.52 -10.55 -10.93
C TRP A 237 7.61 -11.77 -10.01
N GLN A 238 6.50 -12.19 -9.39
CA GLN A 238 6.38 -13.38 -8.55
C GLN A 238 7.34 -13.42 -7.36
N LEU A 239 7.76 -12.25 -6.87
CA LEU A 239 8.58 -12.14 -5.67
C LEU A 239 7.73 -12.31 -4.40
N LEU A 240 6.50 -11.85 -4.45
CA LEU A 240 5.49 -11.99 -3.42
C LEU A 240 4.12 -12.19 -4.10
N PRO A 241 3.68 -13.44 -4.36
CA PRO A 241 2.44 -13.74 -5.09
C PRO A 241 1.18 -13.19 -4.41
N GLU A 242 1.19 -13.08 -3.08
CA GLU A 242 0.11 -12.49 -2.31
C GLU A 242 0.55 -11.17 -1.66
N PRO A 243 -0.28 -10.11 -1.62
CA PRO A 243 0.09 -8.78 -1.15
C PRO A 243 0.17 -8.71 0.39
N LEU A 244 1.14 -9.38 0.97
CA LEU A 244 1.33 -9.48 2.43
C LEU A 244 2.34 -8.47 2.98
N LEU A 245 3.00 -7.70 2.12
CA LEU A 245 3.99 -6.70 2.51
C LEU A 245 3.34 -5.30 2.56
N TYR A 246 3.49 -4.60 3.67
CA TYR A 246 3.10 -3.20 3.83
C TYR A 246 4.33 -2.32 4.06
N LEU A 247 5.02 -2.03 2.95
CA LEU A 247 6.26 -1.25 2.95
C LEU A 247 6.04 0.20 3.43
N SER A 248 4.84 0.74 3.24
CA SER A 248 4.50 2.11 3.65
C SER A 248 4.67 2.34 5.15
N GLY A 249 4.60 1.30 5.99
CA GLY A 249 4.90 1.39 7.42
C GLY A 249 6.36 1.77 7.69
N TYR A 250 7.30 1.11 7.02
CA TYR A 250 8.72 1.42 7.12
C TYR A 250 9.04 2.82 6.59
N LEU A 251 8.49 3.17 5.42
CA LEU A 251 8.71 4.47 4.79
C LEU A 251 8.15 5.61 5.66
N LYS A 252 6.97 5.42 6.27
CA LYS A 252 6.36 6.40 7.17
C LYS A 252 7.17 6.59 8.44
N ALA A 253 7.62 5.52 9.07
CA ALA A 253 8.45 5.59 10.28
C ALA A 253 9.79 6.30 10.03
N ARG A 254 10.27 6.30 8.79
CA ARG A 254 11.53 6.93 8.34
C ARG A 254 11.32 7.97 7.23
N GLN A 255 10.23 8.72 7.31
CA GLN A 255 9.78 9.64 6.25
C GLN A 255 10.86 10.65 5.83
N ASN A 256 11.59 11.21 6.79
CA ASN A 256 12.66 12.15 6.50
C ASN A 256 13.82 11.50 5.73
N ASP A 257 14.20 10.28 6.09
CA ASP A 257 15.25 9.53 5.38
C ASP A 257 14.79 9.14 3.98
N TYR A 258 13.54 8.71 3.83
CA TYR A 258 12.92 8.40 2.55
C TYR A 258 13.03 9.58 1.57
N TYR A 259 12.58 10.76 1.97
CA TYR A 259 12.67 11.95 1.11
C TYR A 259 14.10 12.43 0.89
N ARG A 260 14.98 12.29 1.89
CA ARG A 260 16.41 12.60 1.77
C ARG A 260 17.09 11.71 0.73
N HIS A 261 16.82 10.41 0.71
CA HIS A 261 17.38 9.48 -0.28
C HIS A 261 16.86 9.78 -1.69
N LEU A 262 15.56 10.02 -1.87
CA LEU A 262 15.00 10.44 -3.17
C LEU A 262 15.64 11.75 -3.67
N SER A 263 15.93 12.69 -2.79
CA SER A 263 16.64 13.91 -3.14
C SER A 263 18.11 13.64 -3.52
N ALA A 264 18.82 12.80 -2.77
CA ALA A 264 20.23 12.47 -3.01
C ALA A 264 20.46 11.77 -4.35
N ILE A 265 19.50 10.94 -4.81
CA ILE A 265 19.53 10.37 -6.16
C ILE A 265 19.63 11.48 -7.22
N ARG A 266 18.76 12.47 -7.13
CA ARG A 266 18.65 13.55 -8.13
C ARG A 266 19.83 14.49 -8.11
N THR A 267 20.35 14.80 -6.91
CA THR A 267 21.40 15.80 -6.71
C THR A 267 22.81 15.24 -6.78
N HIS A 268 23.02 14.00 -6.32
CA HIS A 268 24.35 13.40 -6.20
C HIS A 268 24.49 12.05 -6.93
N GLY A 269 23.40 11.48 -7.43
CA GLY A 269 23.41 10.15 -8.05
C GLY A 269 23.61 9.02 -7.04
N ASP A 270 23.22 9.23 -5.79
CA ASP A 270 23.41 8.27 -4.69
C ASP A 270 22.34 7.17 -4.70
N TRP A 271 22.37 6.39 -5.78
CA TRP A 271 21.46 5.27 -5.98
C TRP A 271 21.72 4.11 -5.02
N GLU A 272 22.98 3.87 -4.67
CA GLU A 272 23.39 2.78 -3.80
C GLU A 272 22.80 2.94 -2.39
N ALA A 273 22.86 4.14 -1.82
CA ALA A 273 22.25 4.42 -0.51
C ALA A 273 20.72 4.28 -0.55
N TRP A 274 20.09 4.71 -1.64
CA TRP A 274 18.66 4.50 -1.84
C TRP A 274 18.29 3.01 -1.93
N VAL A 275 18.99 2.26 -2.78
CA VAL A 275 18.75 0.81 -2.94
C VAL A 275 18.93 0.09 -1.62
N ALA A 276 20.00 0.40 -0.87
CA ALA A 276 20.24 -0.19 0.44
C ALA A 276 19.10 0.13 1.44
N PHE A 277 18.62 1.37 1.49
CA PHE A 277 17.49 1.80 2.31
C PHE A 277 16.19 1.08 1.93
N PHE A 278 15.91 0.95 0.63
CA PHE A 278 14.72 0.26 0.14
C PHE A 278 14.75 -1.23 0.50
N LEU A 279 15.87 -1.91 0.30
CA LEU A 279 16.04 -3.33 0.61
C LEU A 279 15.94 -3.60 2.12
N GLU A 280 16.49 -2.72 2.96
CA GLU A 280 16.31 -2.78 4.43
C GLU A 280 14.80 -2.64 4.77
N GLY A 281 14.10 -1.75 4.09
CA GLY A 281 12.65 -1.59 4.26
C GLY A 281 11.87 -2.85 3.90
N VAL A 282 12.22 -3.51 2.79
CA VAL A 282 11.60 -4.77 2.37
C VAL A 282 11.85 -5.87 3.41
N GLU A 283 13.11 -6.04 3.86
CA GLU A 283 13.47 -7.02 4.89
C GLU A 283 12.69 -6.78 6.18
N ALA A 284 12.75 -5.56 6.74
CA ALA A 284 12.11 -5.22 8.00
C ALA A 284 10.58 -5.36 7.93
N SER A 285 9.96 -4.96 6.82
CA SER A 285 8.51 -5.10 6.62
C SER A 285 8.10 -6.57 6.47
N ALA A 286 8.88 -7.38 5.77
CA ALA A 286 8.61 -8.81 5.64
C ALA A 286 8.71 -9.53 6.99
N GLU A 287 9.71 -9.22 7.81
CA GLU A 287 9.83 -9.76 9.16
C GLU A 287 8.70 -9.31 10.09
N GLN A 288 8.25 -8.04 9.98
CA GLN A 288 7.10 -7.55 10.73
C GLN A 288 5.83 -8.32 10.33
N ALA A 289 5.59 -8.49 9.04
CA ALA A 289 4.45 -9.26 8.54
C ALA A 289 4.47 -10.72 9.04
N GLN A 290 5.64 -11.36 9.04
CA GLN A 290 5.81 -12.73 9.58
C GLN A 290 5.43 -12.79 11.08
N ARG A 291 5.90 -11.84 11.90
CA ARG A 291 5.52 -11.76 13.32
C ARG A 291 4.03 -11.59 13.51
N SER A 292 3.41 -10.69 12.73
CA SER A 292 1.97 -10.44 12.77
C SER A 292 1.16 -11.69 12.40
N ILE A 293 1.56 -12.42 11.35
CA ILE A 293 0.92 -13.67 10.92
C ILE A 293 0.94 -14.70 12.05
N VAL A 294 2.09 -14.91 12.70
CA VAL A 294 2.21 -15.87 13.82
C VAL A 294 1.32 -15.48 14.97
N ALA A 295 1.32 -14.21 15.39
CA ALA A 295 0.52 -13.73 16.50
C ALA A 295 -0.99 -13.85 16.22
N ILE A 296 -1.42 -13.49 15.01
CA ILE A 296 -2.82 -13.57 14.58
C ILE A 296 -3.27 -15.04 14.48
N ALA A 297 -2.46 -15.92 13.90
CA ALA A 297 -2.77 -17.35 13.80
C ALA A 297 -2.92 -17.98 15.19
N ALA A 298 -2.04 -17.63 16.13
CA ALA A 298 -2.11 -18.09 17.51
C ALA A 298 -3.40 -17.61 18.22
N LEU A 299 -3.77 -16.33 18.05
CA LEU A 299 -4.99 -15.76 18.59
C LEU A 299 -6.22 -16.47 18.04
N ILE A 300 -6.33 -16.62 16.72
CA ILE A 300 -7.47 -17.28 16.06
C ILE A 300 -7.59 -18.72 16.54
N ALA A 301 -6.48 -19.46 16.65
CA ALA A 301 -6.50 -20.85 17.12
C ALA A 301 -6.94 -20.97 18.58
N ALA A 302 -6.50 -20.05 19.46
CA ALA A 302 -6.91 -20.02 20.86
C ALA A 302 -8.40 -19.69 21.01
N ASP A 303 -8.89 -18.66 20.30
CA ASP A 303 -10.27 -18.24 20.37
C ASP A 303 -11.23 -19.25 19.74
N ARG A 304 -10.81 -19.93 18.65
CA ARG A 304 -11.56 -21.05 18.08
C ARG A 304 -11.81 -22.17 19.11
N LYS A 305 -10.79 -22.52 19.93
CA LYS A 305 -10.95 -23.46 21.01
C LYS A 305 -11.96 -22.99 22.06
N ARG A 306 -11.95 -21.69 22.40
CA ARG A 306 -12.92 -21.09 23.33
C ARG A 306 -14.34 -21.19 22.76
N VAL A 307 -14.54 -20.86 21.47
CA VAL A 307 -15.85 -21.00 20.80
C VAL A 307 -16.33 -22.46 20.83
N LEU A 308 -15.47 -23.42 20.48
CA LEU A 308 -15.84 -24.86 20.48
C LEU A 308 -16.05 -25.43 21.88
N GLY A 309 -15.41 -24.87 22.92
CA GLY A 309 -15.51 -25.31 24.31
C GLY A 309 -16.78 -24.86 25.02
N THR A 310 -17.56 -23.94 24.44
CA THR A 310 -18.85 -23.52 25.02
C THR A 310 -19.90 -24.59 24.76
N GLY A 311 -20.49 -25.18 25.78
CA GLY A 311 -21.58 -26.16 25.67
C GLY A 311 -22.85 -25.62 24.98
N SER A 312 -22.90 -24.30 24.76
CA SER A 312 -23.96 -23.56 24.08
C SER A 312 -23.54 -23.05 22.71
N SER A 313 -22.33 -23.41 22.19
CA SER A 313 -21.89 -22.93 20.89
C SER A 313 -22.80 -23.47 19.80
N THR A 314 -23.62 -22.58 19.30
CA THR A 314 -24.40 -22.85 18.09
C THR A 314 -23.48 -22.92 16.91
N LEU A 315 -23.81 -23.70 15.90
CA LEU A 315 -23.11 -23.68 14.58
C LEU A 315 -22.94 -22.24 14.06
N GLN A 316 -23.91 -21.36 14.34
CA GLN A 316 -23.92 -19.99 13.88
C GLN A 316 -22.85 -19.10 14.57
N ALA A 317 -22.58 -19.35 15.87
CA ALA A 317 -21.50 -18.65 16.56
C ALA A 317 -20.13 -19.02 16.00
N LEU A 318 -19.91 -20.31 15.68
CA LEU A 318 -18.68 -20.75 15.01
C LEU A 318 -18.56 -20.17 13.59
N ARG A 319 -19.65 -20.22 12.80
CA ARG A 319 -19.67 -19.61 11.46
C ARG A 319 -19.37 -18.11 11.53
N LEU A 320 -19.96 -17.38 12.47
CA LEU A 320 -19.68 -15.95 12.65
C LEU A 320 -18.22 -15.70 13.02
N PHE A 321 -17.66 -16.53 13.93
CA PHE A 321 -16.25 -16.43 14.30
C PHE A 321 -15.31 -16.57 13.10
N GLU A 322 -15.61 -17.46 12.15
CA GLU A 322 -14.79 -17.64 10.93
C GLU A 322 -14.79 -16.40 10.02
N PHE A 323 -15.83 -15.56 10.09
CA PHE A 323 -15.87 -14.29 9.35
C PHE A 323 -15.11 -13.15 10.04
N LEU A 324 -14.88 -13.22 11.36
CA LEU A 324 -14.32 -12.10 12.12
C LEU A 324 -12.94 -11.60 11.61
N PRO A 325 -12.02 -12.44 11.11
CA PRO A 325 -10.75 -11.95 10.60
C PRO A 325 -10.89 -11.06 9.35
N THR A 326 -11.97 -11.21 8.57
CA THR A 326 -12.28 -10.33 7.42
C THR A 326 -13.41 -9.34 7.69
N MET A 327 -13.99 -9.41 8.88
CA MET A 327 -15.06 -8.52 9.37
C MET A 327 -14.85 -8.24 10.86
N PRO A 328 -13.72 -7.61 11.26
CA PRO A 328 -13.31 -7.49 12.66
C PRO A 328 -14.22 -6.55 13.47
N LYS A 329 -15.05 -5.77 12.80
CA LYS A 329 -16.09 -4.93 13.39
C LYS A 329 -17.41 -5.16 12.67
N LEU A 330 -18.50 -5.28 13.44
CA LEU A 330 -19.81 -5.61 12.88
C LEU A 330 -20.96 -5.10 13.75
N THR A 331 -22.11 -4.96 13.13
CA THR A 331 -23.42 -4.84 13.78
C THR A 331 -24.15 -6.18 13.70
N VAL A 332 -25.26 -6.33 14.46
CA VAL A 332 -26.09 -7.55 14.34
C VAL A 332 -26.66 -7.71 12.94
N ASP A 333 -27.00 -6.59 12.25
CA ASP A 333 -27.50 -6.61 10.88
C ASP A 333 -26.45 -7.15 9.90
N ARG A 334 -25.18 -6.75 10.08
CA ARG A 334 -24.06 -7.29 9.29
C ARG A 334 -23.82 -8.78 9.56
N ALA A 335 -23.91 -9.21 10.84
CA ALA A 335 -23.85 -10.62 11.20
C ALA A 335 -25.01 -11.42 10.57
N GLN A 336 -26.21 -10.85 10.54
CA GLN A 336 -27.38 -11.45 9.89
C GLN A 336 -27.14 -11.67 8.40
N GLN A 337 -26.63 -10.66 7.71
CA GLN A 337 -26.31 -10.72 6.28
C GLN A 337 -25.22 -11.77 6.00
N ALA A 338 -24.11 -11.74 6.77
CA ALA A 338 -22.98 -12.65 6.57
C ALA A 338 -23.34 -14.13 6.83
N LEU A 339 -24.22 -14.37 7.81
CA LEU A 339 -24.69 -15.73 8.16
C LEU A 339 -25.88 -16.20 7.31
N GLU A 340 -26.58 -15.29 6.64
CA GLU A 340 -27.84 -15.55 5.89
C GLU A 340 -28.92 -16.18 6.80
N VAL A 341 -29.12 -15.61 8.01
CA VAL A 341 -30.04 -16.13 9.02
C VAL A 341 -31.02 -15.05 9.49
N SER A 342 -31.96 -15.41 10.37
CA SER A 342 -32.86 -14.43 11.00
C SER A 342 -32.09 -13.53 11.99
N TYR A 343 -32.57 -12.31 12.22
CA TYR A 343 -32.00 -11.37 13.20
C TYR A 343 -31.85 -11.99 14.63
N PRO A 344 -32.85 -12.70 15.20
CA PRO A 344 -32.68 -13.34 16.50
C PRO A 344 -31.55 -14.38 16.53
N THR A 345 -31.35 -15.11 15.42
CA THR A 345 -30.29 -16.12 15.31
C THR A 345 -28.91 -15.44 15.23
N ALA A 346 -28.77 -14.37 14.42
CA ALA A 346 -27.56 -13.58 14.36
C ALA A 346 -27.24 -12.93 15.73
N ARG A 347 -28.25 -12.37 16.39
CA ARG A 347 -28.09 -11.78 17.73
C ARG A 347 -27.60 -12.82 18.76
N ALA A 348 -28.15 -14.03 18.74
CA ALA A 348 -27.70 -15.10 19.59
C ALA A 348 -26.24 -15.48 19.36
N ALA A 349 -25.81 -15.57 18.07
CA ALA A 349 -24.43 -15.83 17.72
C ALA A 349 -23.48 -14.73 18.23
N VAL A 350 -23.84 -13.45 18.02
CA VAL A 350 -23.07 -12.31 18.54
C VAL A 350 -22.99 -12.35 20.06
N THR A 351 -24.11 -12.60 20.76
CA THR A 351 -24.16 -12.72 22.24
C THR A 351 -23.25 -13.83 22.72
N THR A 352 -23.31 -15.02 22.11
CA THR A 352 -22.39 -16.14 22.44
C THR A 352 -20.92 -15.73 22.35
N LEU A 353 -20.51 -15.05 21.27
CA LEU A 353 -19.14 -14.61 21.10
C LEU A 353 -18.76 -13.48 22.08
N GLN A 354 -19.71 -12.65 22.47
CA GLN A 354 -19.51 -11.61 23.49
C GLN A 354 -19.35 -12.23 24.89
N ASP A 355 -20.21 -13.21 25.30
CA ASP A 355 -20.17 -13.86 26.58
C ASP A 355 -18.84 -14.57 26.84
N ILE A 356 -18.23 -15.14 25.80
CA ILE A 356 -16.87 -15.74 25.87
C ILE A 356 -15.75 -14.73 25.69
N GLY A 357 -16.06 -13.45 25.53
CA GLY A 357 -15.08 -12.36 25.40
C GLY A 357 -14.27 -12.37 24.09
N VAL A 358 -14.78 -12.96 23.02
CA VAL A 358 -14.22 -12.84 21.65
C VAL A 358 -14.65 -11.52 21.03
N LEU A 359 -15.92 -11.16 21.16
CA LEU A 359 -16.43 -9.86 20.75
C LEU A 359 -16.60 -8.94 21.96
N VAL A 360 -16.31 -7.65 21.73
CA VAL A 360 -16.52 -6.57 22.70
C VAL A 360 -17.48 -5.57 22.09
N GLU A 361 -18.53 -5.20 22.83
CA GLU A 361 -19.43 -4.12 22.45
C GLU A 361 -18.70 -2.77 22.56
N THR A 362 -18.82 -1.90 21.55
CA THR A 362 -17.98 -0.71 21.43
C THR A 362 -18.75 0.62 21.47
N THR A 363 -20.09 0.60 21.48
CA THR A 363 -20.89 1.84 21.41
C THR A 363 -21.48 2.29 22.74
N GLY A 364 -21.65 1.36 23.72
CA GLY A 364 -22.36 1.63 24.97
C GLY A 364 -23.85 1.94 24.80
N ARG A 365 -24.44 1.61 23.64
CA ARG A 365 -25.82 1.95 23.29
C ARG A 365 -26.77 0.78 23.53
N ALA A 366 -28.02 1.08 23.87
CA ALA A 366 -29.07 0.03 23.96
C ALA A 366 -29.55 -0.44 22.57
N ARG A 367 -29.44 0.41 21.51
CA ARG A 367 -29.83 0.09 20.15
C ARG A 367 -28.72 0.52 19.19
N GLY A 368 -28.60 -0.15 18.04
CA GLY A 368 -27.54 0.13 17.07
C GLY A 368 -26.14 -0.19 17.61
N GLN A 369 -26.03 -1.26 18.38
CA GLN A 369 -24.77 -1.74 18.96
C GLN A 369 -23.81 -2.19 17.86
N SER A 370 -22.51 -1.89 18.04
CA SER A 370 -21.45 -2.49 17.26
C SER A 370 -20.52 -3.32 18.13
N PHE A 371 -19.94 -4.33 17.53
CA PHE A 371 -19.10 -5.32 18.21
C PHE A 371 -17.76 -5.42 17.48
N SER A 372 -16.67 -5.52 18.23
CA SER A 372 -15.31 -5.61 17.69
C SER A 372 -14.62 -6.87 18.18
N TYR A 373 -13.91 -7.56 17.28
CA TYR A 373 -12.90 -8.55 17.64
C TYR A 373 -11.65 -7.83 18.13
N GLN A 374 -11.74 -7.22 19.31
CA GLN A 374 -10.79 -6.23 19.80
C GLN A 374 -9.36 -6.76 19.91
N ALA A 375 -9.19 -8.01 20.35
CA ALA A 375 -7.88 -8.64 20.45
C ALA A 375 -7.17 -8.72 19.08
N TYR A 376 -7.91 -9.06 18.02
CA TYR A 376 -7.42 -9.09 16.65
C TYR A 376 -7.08 -7.67 16.14
N VAL A 377 -7.98 -6.71 16.34
CA VAL A 377 -7.74 -5.31 15.95
C VAL A 377 -6.50 -4.75 16.63
N ASN A 378 -6.25 -5.08 17.88
CA ASN A 378 -5.06 -4.66 18.61
C ASN A 378 -3.77 -5.23 18.02
N LEU A 379 -3.77 -6.49 17.55
CA LEU A 379 -2.62 -7.10 16.86
C LEU A 379 -2.34 -6.43 15.51
N LEU A 380 -3.38 -5.98 14.80
CA LEU A 380 -3.19 -5.25 13.54
C LEU A 380 -2.62 -3.84 13.73
N ARG A 381 -2.73 -3.26 14.92
CA ARG A 381 -2.23 -1.91 15.26
C ARG A 381 -0.83 -1.91 15.87
N ALA A 382 -0.35 -3.07 16.32
CA ALA A 382 0.97 -3.25 16.91
C ALA A 382 2.07 -3.30 15.83
#